data_e0c2549da46188e6265e9380c6e3898c
#
_entry.id   e0c2549da46188e6265e9380c6e3898c
#
_cell.length_a   1.000
_cell.length_b   1.000
_cell.length_c   1.000
_cell.angle_alpha   90.00
_cell.angle_beta   90.00
_cell.angle_gamma   90.00
#
_symmetry.space_group_name_H-M   'P 1'
#
loop_
_entity.id
_entity.type
_entity.pdbx_description
1 polymer ?
#
loop_
_entity_poly.entity_id
_entity_poly.type
_entity_poly.pdbx_seq_one_letter_code
_entity_poly.pdbx_strand_id
1 'polypeptide(L)'
;RDRFDDLGNAEIFSTWCFNLEYKEIPNEVIDKIKLIFMDSLGLIFASRNEDYIKAIKQSFTDSGNCTVPGHLEKLCPSDAIVLNGTAIHGEDFDDTFEGTPVHVGSVMCSSLLTAAEYYKLKPKEILKGLAVGSELMCRLALVSPMAIHKQGFHPTAILGAFGASIGISKILKNSVLQTTSSLGIVGSMASGIIEYLAEGTWTKRLHPGWAGASGWKSAHLGKNNFKGPRTVFEGKNGIFNSFADSKIIPDFKKLTDDLGSYWHTNNLAIKPFACGTMTQPFIDCAIKAREKINDLNEIKSIICKVGEGTVHRLWEPLSEKRKPTTPYSAKFSVPFCIAVGLYFGKAGLLEFTEEQIKNREILNICSKISYEIDPQNEYPKNYSGEINIILRNSRVIQETQPGLRGGKLFP
;
A
#
# COMPACT_ATOMS: atom_id res chain seq x y z
N ARG A 1 38.51 11.80 -15.02
CA ARG A 1 37.16 12.12 -14.53
C ARG A 1 36.29 10.89 -14.79
N ASP A 2 35.90 10.21 -13.71
CA ASP A 2 35.16 8.97 -13.77
C ASP A 2 33.78 9.22 -14.37
N ARG A 3 33.43 8.39 -15.38
CA ARG A 3 32.14 8.43 -16.09
C ARG A 3 30.91 8.25 -15.18
N PHE A 4 31.11 7.97 -13.90
CA PHE A 4 30.03 7.73 -12.93
C PHE A 4 29.52 9.02 -12.26
N ASP A 5 30.28 10.11 -12.28
CA ASP A 5 29.90 11.38 -11.63
C ASP A 5 28.78 12.15 -12.37
N ASP A 6 28.46 11.76 -13.61
CA ASP A 6 27.43 12.40 -14.45
C ASP A 6 26.15 11.57 -14.65
N LEU A 7 26.02 10.38 -14.00
CA LEU A 7 24.84 9.56 -14.16
C LEU A 7 23.68 10.05 -13.25
N GLY A 8 22.50 10.20 -13.84
CA GLY A 8 21.28 10.48 -13.08
C GLY A 8 20.81 9.26 -12.27
N ASN A 9 19.95 9.50 -11.27
CA ASN A 9 19.45 8.44 -10.39
C ASN A 9 18.71 7.32 -11.16
N ALA A 10 17.95 7.67 -12.19
CA ALA A 10 17.26 6.71 -13.03
C ALA A 10 18.26 5.79 -13.79
N GLU A 11 19.38 6.35 -14.26
CA GLU A 11 20.41 5.56 -14.96
C GLU A 11 21.14 4.61 -14.00
N ILE A 12 21.45 5.07 -12.79
CA ILE A 12 22.10 4.23 -11.75
C ILE A 12 21.20 3.05 -11.41
N PHE A 13 19.93 3.30 -11.16
CA PHE A 13 18.97 2.26 -10.82
C PHE A 13 18.71 1.30 -11.98
N SER A 14 18.61 1.82 -13.20
CA SER A 14 18.46 1.02 -14.43
C SER A 14 19.67 0.12 -14.68
N THR A 15 20.88 0.60 -14.39
CA THR A 15 22.11 -0.19 -14.51
C THR A 15 22.12 -1.35 -13.52
N TRP A 16 21.76 -1.08 -12.26
CA TRP A 16 21.62 -2.12 -11.25
C TRP A 16 20.55 -3.14 -11.66
N CYS A 17 19.39 -2.68 -12.08
CA CYS A 17 18.30 -3.52 -12.57
C CYS A 17 18.73 -4.45 -13.70
N PHE A 18 19.41 -3.90 -14.70
CA PHE A 18 19.90 -4.66 -15.86
C PHE A 18 20.82 -5.79 -15.45
N ASN A 19 21.76 -5.52 -14.55
CA ASN A 19 22.78 -6.48 -14.11
C ASN A 19 22.29 -7.50 -13.08
N LEU A 20 21.18 -7.23 -12.37
CA LEU A 20 20.69 -8.09 -11.30
C LEU A 20 20.29 -9.47 -11.79
N GLU A 21 20.94 -10.50 -11.23
CA GLU A 21 20.61 -11.90 -11.46
C GLU A 21 19.78 -12.47 -10.30
N TYR A 22 18.95 -13.47 -10.59
CA TYR A 22 18.08 -14.09 -9.56
C TYR A 22 18.84 -14.56 -8.33
N LYS A 23 20.03 -15.14 -8.51
CA LYS A 23 20.87 -15.65 -7.42
C LYS A 23 21.40 -14.58 -6.47
N GLU A 24 21.37 -13.30 -6.88
CA GLU A 24 21.80 -12.16 -6.09
C GLU A 24 20.71 -11.59 -5.20
N ILE A 25 19.46 -12.02 -5.39
CA ILE A 25 18.35 -11.62 -4.56
C ILE A 25 18.34 -12.50 -3.29
N PRO A 26 18.41 -11.92 -2.09
CA PRO A 26 18.36 -12.69 -0.86
C PRO A 26 17.10 -13.55 -0.73
N ASN A 27 17.22 -14.73 -0.16
CA ASN A 27 16.09 -15.65 0.02
C ASN A 27 14.93 -15.02 0.79
N GLU A 28 15.24 -14.23 1.83
CA GLU A 28 14.24 -13.51 2.61
C GLU A 28 13.41 -12.52 1.77
N VAL A 29 14.04 -11.87 0.78
CA VAL A 29 13.33 -10.99 -0.16
C VAL A 29 12.41 -11.79 -1.07
N ILE A 30 12.90 -12.91 -1.59
CA ILE A 30 12.10 -13.83 -2.42
C ILE A 30 10.90 -14.36 -1.64
N ASP A 31 11.10 -14.76 -0.39
CA ASP A 31 10.01 -15.27 0.46
C ASP A 31 8.98 -14.17 0.77
N LYS A 32 9.42 -12.95 1.09
CA LYS A 32 8.54 -11.81 1.28
C LYS A 32 7.71 -11.52 0.03
N ILE A 33 8.32 -11.49 -1.13
CA ILE A 33 7.63 -11.25 -2.41
C ILE A 33 6.60 -12.35 -2.71
N LYS A 34 6.94 -13.61 -2.46
CA LYS A 34 5.99 -14.73 -2.63
C LYS A 34 4.78 -14.59 -1.71
N LEU A 35 4.99 -14.20 -0.44
CA LEU A 35 3.91 -13.97 0.51
C LEU A 35 3.00 -12.83 0.05
N ILE A 36 3.57 -11.71 -0.40
CA ILE A 36 2.80 -10.57 -0.91
C ILE A 36 2.04 -10.94 -2.18
N PHE A 37 2.62 -11.74 -3.06
CA PHE A 37 1.96 -12.21 -4.27
C PHE A 37 0.77 -13.12 -3.93
N MET A 38 0.94 -14.04 -2.98
CA MET A 38 -0.13 -14.93 -2.49
C MET A 38 -1.26 -14.12 -1.83
N ASP A 39 -0.91 -13.17 -0.97
CA ASP A 39 -1.88 -12.26 -0.35
C ASP A 39 -2.66 -11.46 -1.40
N SER A 40 -1.97 -10.90 -2.38
CA SER A 40 -2.58 -10.15 -3.48
C SER A 40 -3.55 -11.02 -4.30
N LEU A 41 -3.21 -12.26 -4.62
CA LEU A 41 -4.11 -13.19 -5.29
C LEU A 41 -5.37 -13.46 -4.45
N GLY A 42 -5.20 -13.67 -3.16
CA GLY A 42 -6.33 -13.84 -2.23
C GLY A 42 -7.27 -12.64 -2.24
N LEU A 43 -6.71 -11.43 -2.27
CA LEU A 43 -7.48 -10.17 -2.32
C LEU A 43 -8.25 -9.99 -3.63
N ILE A 44 -7.67 -10.40 -4.78
CA ILE A 44 -8.39 -10.38 -6.06
C ILE A 44 -9.65 -11.23 -5.97
N PHE A 45 -9.55 -12.45 -5.44
CA PHE A 45 -10.72 -13.32 -5.26
C PHE A 45 -11.71 -12.77 -4.23
N ALA A 46 -11.22 -12.22 -3.12
CA ALA A 46 -12.07 -11.68 -2.06
C ALA A 46 -12.96 -10.52 -2.53
N SER A 47 -12.43 -9.64 -3.37
CA SER A 47 -13.13 -8.44 -3.86
C SER A 47 -13.84 -8.61 -5.22
N ARG A 48 -13.81 -9.80 -5.81
CA ARG A 48 -14.32 -10.04 -7.16
C ARG A 48 -15.78 -9.64 -7.41
N ASN A 49 -16.60 -9.62 -6.39
CA ASN A 49 -18.03 -9.30 -6.47
C ASN A 49 -18.38 -7.88 -5.98
N GLU A 50 -17.38 -7.08 -5.63
CA GLU A 50 -17.60 -5.72 -5.18
C GLU A 50 -18.13 -4.82 -6.30
N ASP A 51 -18.92 -3.80 -5.95
CA ASP A 51 -19.58 -2.95 -6.92
C ASP A 51 -18.60 -2.14 -7.78
N TYR A 52 -17.47 -1.72 -7.20
CA TYR A 52 -16.44 -1.02 -7.96
C TYR A 52 -15.74 -1.94 -8.97
N ILE A 53 -15.65 -3.24 -8.72
CA ILE A 53 -15.12 -4.23 -9.67
C ILE A 53 -16.13 -4.46 -10.80
N LYS A 54 -17.42 -4.57 -10.48
CA LYS A 54 -18.49 -4.67 -11.49
C LYS A 54 -18.49 -3.45 -12.41
N ALA A 55 -18.34 -2.26 -11.84
CA ALA A 55 -18.29 -1.01 -12.61
C ALA A 55 -17.11 -1.00 -13.61
N ILE A 56 -15.92 -1.42 -13.20
CA ILE A 56 -14.76 -1.51 -14.10
C ILE A 56 -15.01 -2.53 -15.21
N LYS A 57 -15.51 -3.72 -14.87
CA LYS A 57 -15.82 -4.77 -15.87
C LYS A 57 -16.82 -4.30 -16.94
N GLN A 58 -17.84 -3.56 -16.53
CA GLN A 58 -18.83 -3.02 -17.45
C GLN A 58 -18.29 -1.89 -18.33
N SER A 59 -17.26 -1.18 -17.84
CA SER A 59 -16.67 -0.04 -18.55
C SER A 59 -15.60 -0.45 -19.56
N PHE A 60 -14.92 -1.58 -19.34
CA PHE A 60 -13.87 -2.07 -20.21
C PHE A 60 -14.42 -3.09 -21.19
N THR A 61 -14.52 -2.66 -22.46
CA THR A 61 -15.15 -3.44 -23.53
C THR A 61 -14.15 -4.16 -24.43
N ASP A 62 -12.87 -3.83 -24.34
CA ASP A 62 -11.84 -4.43 -25.17
C ASP A 62 -11.49 -5.83 -24.66
N SER A 63 -11.79 -6.83 -25.47
CA SER A 63 -11.43 -8.21 -25.18
C SER A 63 -9.93 -8.47 -25.36
N GLY A 64 -9.42 -9.47 -24.69
CA GLY A 64 -8.02 -9.90 -24.78
C GLY A 64 -7.83 -11.31 -24.25
N ASN A 65 -6.59 -11.68 -23.98
CA ASN A 65 -6.23 -13.03 -23.53
C ASN A 65 -5.71 -13.08 -22.08
N CYS A 66 -5.77 -11.95 -21.34
CA CYS A 66 -5.28 -11.89 -19.98
C CYS A 66 -6.36 -12.22 -18.98
N THR A 67 -6.06 -13.14 -18.08
CA THR A 67 -6.97 -13.59 -17.03
C THR A 67 -7.14 -12.52 -15.96
N VAL A 68 -8.36 -12.38 -15.51
CA VAL A 68 -8.72 -11.67 -14.29
C VAL A 68 -9.21 -12.74 -13.30
N PRO A 69 -8.44 -13.11 -12.28
CA PRO A 69 -8.81 -14.19 -11.39
C PRO A 69 -10.19 -13.99 -10.74
N GLY A 70 -11.01 -15.05 -10.75
CA GLY A 70 -12.38 -15.00 -10.25
C GLY A 70 -13.42 -14.56 -11.28
N HIS A 71 -13.03 -14.30 -12.54
CA HIS A 71 -13.91 -13.93 -13.64
C HIS A 71 -13.68 -14.83 -14.86
N LEU A 72 -14.74 -15.00 -15.67
CA LEU A 72 -14.65 -15.81 -16.91
C LEU A 72 -14.12 -14.97 -18.09
N GLU A 73 -14.38 -13.70 -18.07
CA GLU A 73 -13.96 -12.78 -19.13
C GLU A 73 -12.45 -12.54 -19.07
N LYS A 74 -11.85 -12.40 -20.24
CA LYS A 74 -10.45 -12.03 -20.41
C LYS A 74 -10.34 -10.64 -21.03
N LEU A 75 -9.36 -9.88 -20.59
CA LEU A 75 -9.13 -8.50 -21.01
C LEU A 75 -7.78 -8.34 -21.73
N CYS A 76 -7.60 -7.22 -22.40
CA CYS A 76 -6.29 -6.81 -22.87
C CYS A 76 -5.34 -6.55 -21.67
N PRO A 77 -4.01 -6.59 -21.85
CA PRO A 77 -3.07 -6.49 -20.72
C PRO A 77 -3.28 -5.29 -19.80
N SER A 78 -3.41 -4.08 -20.38
CA SER A 78 -3.56 -2.87 -19.57
C SER A 78 -4.86 -2.85 -18.76
N ASP A 79 -5.96 -3.33 -19.32
CA ASP A 79 -7.25 -3.37 -18.63
C ASP A 79 -7.28 -4.46 -17.54
N ALA A 80 -6.66 -5.62 -17.81
CA ALA A 80 -6.49 -6.67 -16.81
C ALA A 80 -5.66 -6.15 -15.62
N ILE A 81 -4.61 -5.39 -15.84
CA ILE A 81 -3.78 -4.78 -14.79
C ILE A 81 -4.63 -3.81 -13.96
N VAL A 82 -5.41 -2.93 -14.59
CA VAL A 82 -6.26 -1.98 -13.90
C VAL A 82 -7.27 -2.70 -13.00
N LEU A 83 -7.96 -3.70 -13.52
CA LEU A 83 -8.96 -4.43 -12.75
C LEU A 83 -8.34 -5.21 -11.60
N ASN A 84 -7.25 -5.94 -11.85
CA ASN A 84 -6.55 -6.70 -10.82
C ASN A 84 -5.96 -5.80 -9.72
N GLY A 85 -5.35 -4.68 -10.09
CA GLY A 85 -4.80 -3.72 -9.12
C GLY A 85 -5.89 -3.08 -8.26
N THR A 86 -7.04 -2.78 -8.84
CA THR A 86 -8.21 -2.29 -8.10
C THR A 86 -8.75 -3.35 -7.15
N ALA A 87 -8.81 -4.60 -7.58
CA ALA A 87 -9.26 -5.71 -6.75
C ALA A 87 -8.33 -5.95 -5.54
N ILE A 88 -7.03 -5.84 -5.73
CA ILE A 88 -6.07 -6.01 -4.63
C ILE A 88 -6.20 -4.89 -3.60
N HIS A 89 -6.32 -3.65 -4.06
CA HIS A 89 -6.27 -2.46 -3.20
C HIS A 89 -7.62 -2.06 -2.61
N GLY A 90 -8.71 -2.47 -3.24
CA GLY A 90 -10.06 -1.92 -2.99
C GLY A 90 -10.58 -2.07 -1.57
N GLU A 91 -10.23 -3.13 -0.86
CA GLU A 91 -10.68 -3.40 0.50
C GLU A 91 -9.72 -2.90 1.59
N ASP A 92 -8.65 -2.21 1.20
CA ASP A 92 -7.64 -1.66 2.12
C ASP A 92 -7.02 -2.73 3.03
N PHE A 93 -6.86 -3.92 2.47
CA PHE A 93 -6.32 -5.09 3.17
C PHE A 93 -4.99 -5.56 2.57
N ASP A 94 -4.46 -4.82 1.60
CA ASP A 94 -3.18 -5.08 0.95
C ASP A 94 -1.99 -4.61 1.79
N ASP A 95 -0.81 -5.09 1.43
CA ASP A 95 0.44 -4.74 2.10
C ASP A 95 0.72 -3.24 2.11
N THR A 96 1.59 -2.84 3.02
CA THR A 96 2.05 -1.46 3.16
C THR A 96 3.54 -1.40 3.41
N PHE A 97 4.19 -0.33 2.97
CA PHE A 97 5.57 -0.06 3.33
C PHE A 97 5.61 0.72 4.64
N GLU A 98 6.23 0.16 5.67
CA GLU A 98 6.22 0.75 7.01
C GLU A 98 6.80 2.17 7.01
N GLY A 99 6.10 3.09 7.68
CA GLY A 99 6.50 4.49 7.78
C GLY A 99 6.14 5.36 6.59
N THR A 100 5.50 4.81 5.57
CA THR A 100 5.03 5.54 4.37
C THR A 100 3.63 5.09 3.98
N PRO A 101 2.84 5.93 3.27
CA PRO A 101 1.53 5.54 2.76
C PRO A 101 1.64 4.88 1.37
N VAL A 102 2.53 3.90 1.21
CA VAL A 102 2.78 3.22 -0.08
C VAL A 102 2.41 1.75 0.03
N HIS A 103 1.61 1.29 -0.93
CA HIS A 103 1.14 -0.09 -1.07
C HIS A 103 1.76 -0.70 -2.34
N VAL A 104 2.67 -1.65 -2.16
CA VAL A 104 3.50 -2.16 -3.25
C VAL A 104 2.82 -3.29 -4.03
N GLY A 105 2.23 -4.26 -3.33
CA GLY A 105 1.69 -5.47 -3.95
C GLY A 105 0.58 -5.19 -4.96
N SER A 106 -0.30 -4.23 -4.70
CA SER A 106 -1.41 -3.89 -5.59
C SER A 106 -0.93 -3.41 -6.97
N VAL A 107 0.22 -2.74 -7.03
CA VAL A 107 0.84 -2.32 -8.29
C VAL A 107 1.66 -3.44 -8.90
N MET A 108 2.57 -4.01 -8.13
CA MET A 108 3.56 -4.95 -8.64
C MET A 108 2.95 -6.31 -8.97
N CYS A 109 2.07 -6.84 -8.11
CA CYS A 109 1.46 -8.15 -8.36
C CYS A 109 0.45 -8.11 -9.50
N SER A 110 -0.36 -7.06 -9.63
CA SER A 110 -1.27 -6.91 -10.77
C SER A 110 -0.52 -6.81 -12.10
N SER A 111 0.56 -6.03 -12.13
CA SER A 111 1.38 -5.83 -13.33
C SER A 111 2.11 -7.10 -13.75
N LEU A 112 2.79 -7.76 -12.81
CA LEU A 112 3.61 -8.94 -13.12
C LEU A 112 2.79 -10.21 -13.31
N LEU A 113 1.62 -10.35 -12.67
CA LEU A 113 0.68 -11.44 -12.95
C LEU A 113 0.25 -11.42 -14.41
N THR A 114 -0.16 -10.27 -14.90
CA THR A 114 -0.57 -10.07 -16.29
C THR A 114 0.58 -10.29 -17.25
N ALA A 115 1.75 -9.72 -16.96
CA ALA A 115 2.95 -9.91 -17.78
C ALA A 115 3.41 -11.37 -17.83
N ALA A 116 3.33 -12.08 -16.71
CA ALA A 116 3.67 -13.49 -16.61
C ALA A 116 2.83 -14.35 -17.56
N GLU A 117 1.52 -14.13 -17.58
CA GLU A 117 0.60 -14.83 -18.48
C GLU A 117 0.85 -14.44 -19.94
N TYR A 118 0.90 -13.14 -20.20
CA TYR A 118 1.04 -12.62 -21.58
C TYR A 118 2.32 -13.11 -22.26
N TYR A 119 3.45 -13.09 -21.54
CA TYR A 119 4.76 -13.49 -22.05
C TYR A 119 5.12 -14.95 -21.73
N LYS A 120 4.26 -15.70 -21.04
CA LYS A 120 4.52 -17.09 -20.60
C LYS A 120 5.85 -17.21 -19.86
N LEU A 121 6.05 -16.34 -18.87
CA LEU A 121 7.30 -16.23 -18.14
C LEU A 121 7.52 -17.40 -17.18
N LYS A 122 8.81 -17.74 -16.98
CA LYS A 122 9.22 -18.65 -15.91
C LYS A 122 9.15 -17.96 -14.55
N PRO A 123 8.89 -18.68 -13.44
CA PRO A 123 8.77 -18.08 -12.11
C PRO A 123 9.92 -17.17 -11.69
N LYS A 124 11.17 -17.56 -12.00
CA LYS A 124 12.34 -16.73 -11.66
C LYS A 124 12.34 -15.36 -12.36
N GLU A 125 11.84 -15.28 -13.58
CA GLU A 125 11.74 -14.00 -14.31
C GLU A 125 10.68 -13.11 -13.68
N ILE A 126 9.55 -13.68 -13.26
CA ILE A 126 8.49 -12.95 -12.56
C ILE A 126 9.03 -12.40 -11.23
N LEU A 127 9.72 -13.22 -10.45
CA LEU A 127 10.29 -12.84 -9.16
C LEU A 127 11.35 -11.74 -9.30
N LYS A 128 12.19 -11.77 -10.35
CA LYS A 128 13.14 -10.66 -10.61
C LYS A 128 12.41 -9.34 -10.88
N GLY A 129 11.39 -9.36 -11.71
CA GLY A 129 10.58 -8.16 -11.99
C GLY A 129 9.88 -7.60 -10.75
N LEU A 130 9.28 -8.49 -9.95
CA LEU A 130 8.66 -8.13 -8.68
C LEU A 130 9.67 -7.52 -7.70
N ALA A 131 10.85 -8.11 -7.56
CA ALA A 131 11.90 -7.63 -6.66
C ALA A 131 12.38 -6.23 -7.04
N VAL A 132 12.72 -6.02 -8.30
CA VAL A 132 13.22 -4.74 -8.80
C VAL A 132 12.20 -3.62 -8.64
N GLY A 133 10.97 -3.86 -9.06
CA GLY A 133 9.90 -2.85 -8.96
C GLY A 133 9.50 -2.54 -7.54
N SER A 134 9.42 -3.56 -6.68
CA SER A 134 9.13 -3.37 -5.24
C SER A 134 10.22 -2.54 -4.57
N GLU A 135 11.48 -2.84 -4.85
CA GLU A 135 12.61 -2.10 -4.27
C GLU A 135 12.63 -0.64 -4.73
N LEU A 136 12.36 -0.37 -6.02
CA LEU A 136 12.27 0.99 -6.52
C LEU A 136 11.14 1.77 -5.83
N MET A 137 9.96 1.19 -5.68
CA MET A 137 8.84 1.84 -5.00
C MET A 137 9.19 2.18 -3.55
N CYS A 138 9.77 1.25 -2.81
CA CYS A 138 10.18 1.48 -1.42
C CYS A 138 11.21 2.61 -1.32
N ARG A 139 12.22 2.60 -2.18
CA ARG A 139 13.29 3.62 -2.16
C ARG A 139 12.79 5.00 -2.56
N LEU A 140 11.95 5.09 -3.58
CA LEU A 140 11.30 6.35 -3.96
C LEU A 140 10.46 6.94 -2.83
N ALA A 141 9.77 6.10 -2.06
CA ALA A 141 9.00 6.54 -0.90
C ALA A 141 9.88 7.17 0.20
N LEU A 142 11.14 6.77 0.31
CA LEU A 142 12.09 7.29 1.29
C LEU A 142 12.80 8.57 0.86
N VAL A 143 12.79 8.90 -0.42
CA VAL A 143 13.45 10.13 -0.95
C VAL A 143 12.84 11.39 -0.33
N SER A 144 11.53 11.47 -0.23
CA SER A 144 10.79 12.57 0.39
C SER A 144 9.56 12.03 1.12
N PRO A 145 9.71 11.43 2.31
CA PRO A 145 8.59 10.84 3.03
C PRO A 145 7.44 11.83 3.24
N MET A 146 6.21 11.41 2.92
CA MET A 146 4.98 12.19 3.02
C MET A 146 4.85 13.40 2.07
N ALA A 147 5.91 13.82 1.36
CA ALA A 147 5.88 15.03 0.55
C ALA A 147 4.87 14.97 -0.61
N ILE A 148 4.75 13.83 -1.26
CA ILE A 148 3.79 13.61 -2.35
C ILE A 148 2.35 13.66 -1.81
N HIS A 149 2.10 13.04 -0.67
CA HIS A 149 0.79 13.07 -0.03
C HIS A 149 0.41 14.48 0.42
N LYS A 150 1.35 15.23 0.99
CA LYS A 150 1.12 16.63 1.39
C LYS A 150 0.79 17.55 0.22
N GLN A 151 1.34 17.25 -0.96
CA GLN A 151 1.05 18.00 -2.19
C GLN A 151 -0.32 17.67 -2.79
N GLY A 152 -1.00 16.65 -2.30
CA GLY A 152 -2.34 16.28 -2.77
C GLY A 152 -2.37 15.10 -3.73
N PHE A 153 -1.31 14.30 -3.79
CA PHE A 153 -1.24 13.09 -4.61
C PHE A 153 -1.14 11.82 -3.77
N HIS A 154 -1.66 10.73 -4.30
CA HIS A 154 -1.54 9.41 -3.70
C HIS A 154 -0.16 8.82 -4.00
N PRO A 155 0.72 8.60 -3.00
CA PRO A 155 2.08 8.12 -3.25
C PRO A 155 2.14 6.78 -3.98
N THR A 156 1.24 5.86 -3.67
CA THR A 156 1.13 4.57 -4.38
C THR A 156 0.89 4.77 -5.87
N ALA A 157 0.05 5.73 -6.24
CA ALA A 157 -0.28 6.04 -7.63
C ALA A 157 0.92 6.60 -8.40
N ILE A 158 1.59 7.58 -7.81
CA ILE A 158 2.74 8.24 -8.44
C ILE A 158 3.95 7.29 -8.50
N LEU A 159 4.35 6.76 -7.36
CA LEU A 159 5.56 5.92 -7.27
C LEU A 159 5.36 4.52 -7.86
N GLY A 160 4.14 4.01 -7.80
CA GLY A 160 3.78 2.72 -8.39
C GLY A 160 3.97 2.67 -9.90
N ALA A 161 3.74 3.77 -10.59
CA ALA A 161 3.98 3.85 -12.03
C ALA A 161 5.44 3.54 -12.38
N PHE A 162 6.39 4.02 -11.58
CA PHE A 162 7.82 3.74 -11.74
C PHE A 162 8.17 2.30 -11.38
N GLY A 163 7.61 1.76 -10.31
CA GLY A 163 7.79 0.36 -9.92
C GLY A 163 7.33 -0.60 -11.01
N ALA A 164 6.16 -0.39 -11.56
CA ALA A 164 5.63 -1.18 -12.67
C ALA A 164 6.49 -1.03 -13.94
N SER A 165 6.90 0.20 -14.26
CA SER A 165 7.74 0.48 -15.44
C SER A 165 9.05 -0.29 -15.38
N ILE A 166 9.78 -0.24 -14.26
CA ILE A 166 11.06 -0.94 -14.15
C ILE A 166 10.90 -2.46 -14.03
N GLY A 167 9.89 -2.93 -13.30
CA GLY A 167 9.61 -4.36 -13.17
C GLY A 167 9.30 -5.01 -14.51
N ILE A 168 8.47 -4.37 -15.34
CA ILE A 168 8.15 -4.84 -16.68
C ILE A 168 9.35 -4.67 -17.63
N SER A 169 10.11 -3.57 -17.52
CA SER A 169 11.36 -3.41 -18.27
C SER A 169 12.34 -4.55 -17.99
N LYS A 170 12.42 -5.03 -16.75
CA LYS A 170 13.26 -6.18 -16.38
C LYS A 170 12.85 -7.44 -17.12
N ILE A 171 11.57 -7.78 -17.13
CA ILE A 171 11.08 -8.99 -17.81
C ILE A 171 11.15 -8.90 -19.33
N LEU A 172 11.05 -7.69 -19.88
CA LEU A 172 11.24 -7.44 -21.33
C LEU A 172 12.71 -7.46 -21.74
N LYS A 173 13.63 -7.56 -20.79
CA LYS A 173 15.09 -7.48 -21.02
C LYS A 173 15.48 -6.17 -21.71
N ASN A 174 14.88 -5.07 -21.29
CA ASN A 174 15.23 -3.75 -21.78
C ASN A 174 16.70 -3.44 -21.43
N SER A 175 17.42 -2.79 -22.34
CA SER A 175 18.76 -2.27 -22.06
C SER A 175 18.71 -1.18 -20.98
N VAL A 176 19.86 -0.77 -20.47
CA VAL A 176 19.95 0.34 -19.50
C VAL A 176 19.30 1.61 -20.06
N LEU A 177 19.60 1.95 -21.32
CA LEU A 177 19.03 3.12 -22.00
C LEU A 177 17.50 3.00 -22.17
N GLN A 178 17.01 1.84 -22.58
CA GLN A 178 15.59 1.56 -22.75
C GLN A 178 14.85 1.63 -21.41
N THR A 179 15.43 1.09 -20.34
CA THR A 179 14.86 1.15 -18.99
C THR A 179 14.83 2.57 -18.45
N THR A 180 15.91 3.33 -18.59
CA THR A 180 15.98 4.74 -18.22
C THR A 180 14.94 5.57 -18.96
N SER A 181 14.79 5.35 -20.27
CA SER A 181 13.75 6.00 -21.07
C SER A 181 12.34 5.63 -20.59
N SER A 182 12.09 4.34 -20.27
CA SER A 182 10.81 3.89 -19.74
C SER A 182 10.42 4.60 -18.44
N LEU A 183 11.36 4.78 -17.52
CA LEU A 183 11.16 5.56 -16.28
C LEU A 183 10.86 7.03 -16.59
N GLY A 184 11.59 7.63 -17.52
CA GLY A 184 11.32 8.99 -17.96
C GLY A 184 9.93 9.17 -18.57
N ILE A 185 9.49 8.24 -19.41
CA ILE A 185 8.19 8.25 -20.05
C ILE A 185 7.06 8.13 -19.01
N VAL A 186 7.19 7.22 -18.07
CA VAL A 186 6.12 6.98 -17.07
C VAL A 186 5.91 8.17 -16.14
N GLY A 187 6.91 9.02 -15.96
CA GLY A 187 6.75 10.28 -15.22
C GLY A 187 5.66 11.19 -15.79
N SER A 188 5.44 11.15 -17.11
CA SER A 188 4.36 11.87 -17.78
C SER A 188 3.00 11.15 -17.74
N MET A 189 2.97 9.91 -17.29
CA MET A 189 1.75 9.09 -17.15
C MET A 189 1.30 8.96 -15.70
N ALA A 190 2.19 9.21 -14.74
CA ALA A 190 1.90 9.13 -13.32
C ALA A 190 0.83 10.14 -12.93
N SER A 191 -0.17 9.67 -12.18
CA SER A 191 -1.32 10.46 -11.79
C SER A 191 -1.98 9.86 -10.55
N GLY A 192 -2.94 10.58 -9.95
CA GLY A 192 -3.73 10.10 -8.83
C GLY A 192 -3.78 11.11 -7.69
N ILE A 193 -4.84 11.92 -7.68
CA ILE A 193 -5.09 12.94 -6.66
C ILE A 193 -5.83 12.33 -5.46
N ILE A 194 -5.69 12.95 -4.29
CA ILE A 194 -6.32 12.46 -3.06
C ILE A 194 -7.70 13.07 -2.78
N GLU A 195 -8.34 13.70 -3.76
CA GLU A 195 -9.66 14.32 -3.60
C GLU A 195 -10.75 13.33 -3.20
N TYR A 196 -10.54 12.03 -3.41
CA TYR A 196 -11.44 10.98 -2.91
C TYR A 196 -11.67 11.06 -1.38
N LEU A 197 -10.76 11.69 -0.64
CA LEU A 197 -10.91 11.89 0.81
C LEU A 197 -12.07 12.81 1.17
N ALA A 198 -12.44 13.73 0.28
CA ALA A 198 -13.52 14.69 0.52
C ALA A 198 -14.90 14.00 0.66
N GLU A 199 -15.14 12.96 -0.12
CA GLU A 199 -16.46 12.29 -0.21
C GLU A 199 -16.40 10.78 0.07
N GLY A 200 -15.20 10.20 0.21
CA GLY A 200 -15.02 8.75 0.37
C GLY A 200 -15.35 7.96 -0.91
N THR A 201 -15.02 8.51 -2.07
CA THR A 201 -15.26 7.89 -3.37
C THR A 201 -14.26 6.80 -3.71
N TRP A 202 -14.42 6.13 -4.87
CA TRP A 202 -13.69 4.91 -5.22
C TRP A 202 -12.35 5.13 -5.93
N THR A 203 -11.99 6.38 -6.27
CA THR A 203 -10.84 6.64 -7.14
C THR A 203 -9.50 6.17 -6.56
N LYS A 204 -9.33 6.20 -5.24
CA LYS A 204 -8.15 5.60 -4.59
C LYS A 204 -7.93 4.15 -5.01
N ARG A 205 -9.00 3.38 -5.07
CA ARG A 205 -8.98 1.95 -5.40
C ARG A 205 -8.41 1.68 -6.79
N LEU A 206 -8.69 2.60 -7.73
CA LEU A 206 -8.23 2.52 -9.12
C LEU A 206 -6.72 2.79 -9.27
N HIS A 207 -6.12 3.60 -8.40
CA HIS A 207 -4.78 4.15 -8.58
C HIS A 207 -3.69 3.09 -8.80
N PRO A 208 -3.61 1.98 -8.04
CA PRO A 208 -2.54 1.01 -8.24
C PRO A 208 -2.61 0.31 -9.60
N GLY A 209 -3.80 -0.05 -10.03
CA GLY A 209 -4.01 -0.67 -11.34
C GLY A 209 -3.69 0.29 -12.49
N TRP A 210 -4.08 1.54 -12.36
CA TRP A 210 -3.75 2.57 -13.34
C TRP A 210 -2.24 2.81 -13.43
N ALA A 211 -1.56 2.88 -12.29
CA ALA A 211 -0.10 2.95 -12.23
C ALA A 211 0.57 1.76 -12.91
N GLY A 212 0.07 0.55 -12.66
CA GLY A 212 0.54 -0.67 -13.30
C GLY A 212 0.37 -0.64 -14.83
N ALA A 213 -0.78 -0.21 -15.32
CA ALA A 213 -1.05 -0.06 -16.75
C ALA A 213 -0.16 1.00 -17.40
N SER A 214 0.11 2.10 -16.71
CA SER A 214 1.06 3.13 -17.15
C SER A 214 2.47 2.55 -17.27
N GLY A 215 2.91 1.78 -16.28
CA GLY A 215 4.19 1.08 -16.32
C GLY A 215 4.31 0.06 -17.46
N TRP A 216 3.24 -0.68 -17.72
CA TRP A 216 3.14 -1.59 -18.87
C TRP A 216 3.40 -0.85 -20.19
N LYS A 217 2.69 0.24 -20.42
CA LYS A 217 2.84 1.04 -21.64
C LYS A 217 4.22 1.67 -21.76
N SER A 218 4.73 2.27 -20.71
CA SER A 218 6.04 2.94 -20.72
C SER A 218 7.18 1.98 -20.97
N ALA A 219 7.15 0.80 -20.37
CA ALA A 219 8.18 -0.24 -20.58
C ALA A 219 8.22 -0.71 -22.03
N HIS A 220 7.08 -0.88 -22.68
CA HIS A 220 7.00 -1.25 -24.09
C HIS A 220 7.46 -0.11 -25.01
N LEU A 221 7.10 1.14 -24.70
CA LEU A 221 7.60 2.31 -25.42
C LEU A 221 9.13 2.38 -25.36
N GLY A 222 9.70 2.22 -24.16
CA GLY A 222 11.17 2.16 -23.99
C GLY A 222 11.81 1.00 -24.72
N LYS A 223 11.19 -0.18 -24.72
CA LYS A 223 11.64 -1.35 -25.48
C LYS A 223 11.79 -1.05 -26.98
N ASN A 224 10.91 -0.22 -27.50
CA ASN A 224 10.89 0.20 -28.90
C ASN A 224 11.65 1.52 -29.12
N ASN A 225 12.53 1.89 -28.20
CA ASN A 225 13.42 3.05 -28.29
C ASN A 225 12.70 4.42 -28.31
N PHE A 226 11.49 4.50 -27.79
CA PHE A 226 10.86 5.79 -27.50
C PHE A 226 11.65 6.48 -26.38
N LYS A 227 12.06 7.72 -26.59
CA LYS A 227 12.97 8.41 -25.68
C LYS A 227 12.22 9.12 -24.56
N GLY A 228 12.67 8.94 -23.32
CA GLY A 228 12.20 9.64 -22.13
C GLY A 228 13.33 10.43 -21.46
N PRO A 229 12.99 11.42 -20.61
CA PRO A 229 14.00 12.22 -19.91
C PRO A 229 14.80 11.38 -18.90
N ARG A 230 16.11 11.59 -18.86
CA ARG A 230 17.03 10.85 -17.97
C ARG A 230 16.91 11.28 -16.51
N THR A 231 16.51 12.52 -16.25
CA THR A 231 16.48 13.14 -14.91
C THR A 231 15.07 13.23 -14.36
N VAL A 232 14.25 12.22 -14.62
CA VAL A 232 12.82 12.19 -14.23
C VAL A 232 12.62 12.34 -12.72
N PHE A 233 13.56 11.92 -11.88
CA PHE A 233 13.48 12.06 -10.44
C PHE A 233 14.00 13.40 -9.95
N GLU A 234 15.25 13.74 -10.24
CA GLU A 234 15.98 14.90 -9.69
C GLU A 234 15.90 16.17 -10.55
N GLY A 235 15.42 16.08 -11.77
CA GLY A 235 15.39 17.22 -12.70
C GLY A 235 14.51 18.38 -12.20
N LYS A 236 14.78 19.58 -12.71
CA LYS A 236 14.02 20.80 -12.37
C LYS A 236 12.49 20.59 -12.50
N ASN A 237 12.06 19.84 -13.49
CA ASN A 237 10.67 19.48 -13.73
C ASN A 237 10.43 17.97 -13.50
N GLY A 238 11.29 17.31 -12.74
CA GLY A 238 11.13 15.93 -12.33
C GLY A 238 10.06 15.75 -11.27
N ILE A 239 9.75 14.49 -10.93
CA ILE A 239 8.59 14.17 -10.07
C ILE A 239 8.67 14.77 -8.67
N PHE A 240 9.86 14.85 -8.07
CA PHE A 240 10.01 15.42 -6.72
C PHE A 240 9.90 16.94 -6.67
N ASN A 241 10.03 17.61 -7.82
CA ASN A 241 9.73 19.03 -7.94
C ASN A 241 8.29 19.29 -8.41
N SER A 242 7.66 18.35 -9.10
CA SER A 242 6.31 18.51 -9.65
C SER A 242 5.20 17.96 -8.75
N PHE A 243 5.42 16.82 -8.09
CA PHE A 243 4.40 16.12 -7.31
C PHE A 243 4.60 16.13 -5.80
N ALA A 244 5.71 16.68 -5.31
CA ALA A 244 6.04 16.69 -3.88
C ALA A 244 6.02 18.11 -3.30
N ASP A 245 5.73 18.20 -1.99
CA ASP A 245 5.81 19.46 -1.25
C ASP A 245 7.25 20.00 -1.28
N SER A 246 7.45 21.17 -1.87
CA SER A 246 8.75 21.82 -2.03
C SER A 246 9.44 22.18 -0.72
N LYS A 247 8.71 22.19 0.40
CA LYS A 247 9.29 22.43 1.73
C LYS A 247 10.07 21.25 2.28
N ILE A 248 9.90 20.07 1.68
CA ILE A 248 10.61 18.86 2.07
C ILE A 248 11.72 18.62 1.05
N ILE A 249 12.97 18.71 1.50
CA ILE A 249 14.14 18.52 0.64
C ILE A 249 14.30 17.04 0.30
N PRO A 250 14.33 16.66 -1.00
CA PRO A 250 14.54 15.27 -1.40
C PRO A 250 15.95 14.77 -1.03
N ASP A 251 16.02 13.58 -0.45
CA ASP A 251 17.28 12.87 -0.22
C ASP A 251 17.44 11.75 -1.26
N PHE A 252 18.02 12.07 -2.39
CA PHE A 252 18.22 11.10 -3.49
C PHE A 252 19.21 9.98 -3.16
N LYS A 253 20.02 10.12 -2.11
CA LYS A 253 20.88 9.02 -1.63
C LYS A 253 20.07 7.79 -1.23
N LYS A 254 18.87 8.00 -0.69
CA LYS A 254 17.94 6.91 -0.35
C LYS A 254 17.60 6.03 -1.54
N LEU A 255 17.66 6.57 -2.74
CA LEU A 255 17.35 5.82 -3.97
C LEU A 255 18.48 4.87 -4.39
N THR A 256 19.73 5.26 -4.18
CA THR A 256 20.88 4.56 -4.77
C THR A 256 21.87 4.00 -3.75
N ASP A 257 21.93 4.52 -2.52
CA ASP A 257 22.84 4.01 -1.50
C ASP A 257 22.49 2.56 -1.12
N ASP A 258 23.52 1.74 -0.90
CA ASP A 258 23.40 0.34 -0.50
C ASP A 258 22.56 -0.52 -1.47
N LEU A 259 22.41 -0.09 -2.72
CA LEU A 259 21.62 -0.78 -3.73
C LEU A 259 22.19 -2.18 -4.00
N GLY A 260 21.37 -3.19 -3.77
CA GLY A 260 21.75 -4.60 -3.90
C GLY A 260 22.30 -5.24 -2.61
N SER A 261 22.75 -4.44 -1.63
CA SER A 261 23.21 -4.93 -0.34
C SER A 261 22.18 -4.82 0.77
N TYR A 262 21.32 -3.81 0.73
CA TYR A 262 20.17 -3.68 1.61
C TYR A 262 18.87 -3.64 0.80
N TRP A 263 17.87 -4.41 1.21
CA TRP A 263 16.58 -4.51 0.55
C TRP A 263 15.45 -3.99 1.43
N HIS A 264 14.95 -2.82 1.08
CA HIS A 264 13.79 -2.21 1.74
C HIS A 264 12.50 -3.01 1.54
N THR A 265 12.45 -3.85 0.50
CA THR A 265 11.35 -4.79 0.25
C THR A 265 11.05 -5.68 1.47
N ASN A 266 12.05 -6.02 2.28
CA ASN A 266 11.87 -6.78 3.52
C ASN A 266 11.06 -6.03 4.59
N ASN A 267 10.93 -4.71 4.46
CA ASN A 267 10.16 -3.87 5.38
C ASN A 267 8.68 -3.73 4.98
N LEU A 268 8.25 -4.41 3.93
CA LEU A 268 6.84 -4.50 3.59
C LEU A 268 6.07 -5.29 4.65
N ALA A 269 4.97 -4.72 5.12
CA ALA A 269 4.11 -5.33 6.12
C ALA A 269 2.84 -5.90 5.49
N ILE A 270 2.52 -7.14 5.82
CA ILE A 270 1.27 -7.79 5.42
C ILE A 270 0.24 -7.52 6.51
N LYS A 271 -0.90 -6.95 6.14
CA LYS A 271 -1.94 -6.58 7.10
C LYS A 271 -2.67 -7.80 7.65
N PRO A 272 -2.76 -7.98 8.98
CA PRO A 272 -3.60 -9.02 9.58
C PRO A 272 -5.10 -8.66 9.61
N PHE A 273 -5.45 -7.39 9.40
CA PHE A 273 -6.81 -6.87 9.49
C PHE A 273 -7.18 -6.02 8.28
N ALA A 274 -8.47 -6.04 7.90
CA ALA A 274 -9.00 -5.40 6.69
C ALA A 274 -9.29 -3.91 6.89
N CYS A 275 -8.31 -3.12 7.31
CA CYS A 275 -8.48 -1.70 7.61
C CYS A 275 -7.17 -0.90 7.49
N GLY A 276 -7.22 0.38 7.80
CA GLY A 276 -6.07 1.27 7.70
C GLY A 276 -4.87 0.81 8.53
N THR A 277 -3.67 1.06 8.06
CA THR A 277 -2.42 0.57 8.68
C THR A 277 -2.26 0.99 10.13
N MET A 278 -2.55 2.27 10.43
CA MET A 278 -2.37 2.83 11.77
C MET A 278 -3.41 2.35 12.79
N THR A 279 -4.50 1.72 12.35
CA THR A 279 -5.51 1.12 13.23
C THR A 279 -5.13 -0.27 13.72
N GLN A 280 -4.24 -0.95 13.01
CA GLN A 280 -3.88 -2.36 13.23
C GLN A 280 -3.40 -2.66 14.66
N PRO A 281 -2.48 -1.89 15.26
CA PRO A 281 -2.00 -2.17 16.62
C PRO A 281 -3.09 -2.07 17.68
N PHE A 282 -4.07 -1.18 17.50
CA PHE A 282 -5.21 -1.04 18.42
C PHE A 282 -6.14 -2.26 18.39
N ILE A 283 -6.28 -2.89 17.22
CA ILE A 283 -7.06 -4.13 17.08
C ILE A 283 -6.35 -5.28 17.80
N ASP A 284 -5.04 -5.40 17.66
CA ASP A 284 -4.26 -6.38 18.41
C ASP A 284 -4.43 -6.21 19.92
N CYS A 285 -4.38 -4.97 20.40
CA CYS A 285 -4.68 -4.67 21.80
C CYS A 285 -6.09 -5.08 22.22
N ALA A 286 -7.09 -4.80 21.38
CA ALA A 286 -8.49 -5.15 21.66
C ALA A 286 -8.70 -6.68 21.75
N ILE A 287 -8.08 -7.44 20.84
CA ILE A 287 -8.17 -8.90 20.85
C ILE A 287 -7.51 -9.48 22.11
N LYS A 288 -6.35 -8.98 22.52
CA LYS A 288 -5.70 -9.39 23.77
C LYS A 288 -6.54 -9.04 25.00
N ALA A 289 -7.13 -7.86 25.03
CA ALA A 289 -7.98 -7.42 26.15
C ALA A 289 -9.26 -8.26 26.26
N ARG A 290 -9.85 -8.65 25.12
CA ARG A 290 -11.05 -9.50 25.06
C ARG A 290 -10.88 -10.80 25.84
N GLU A 291 -9.72 -11.42 25.80
CA GLU A 291 -9.43 -12.65 26.54
C GLU A 291 -9.49 -12.48 28.07
N LYS A 292 -9.41 -11.24 28.55
CA LYS A 292 -9.40 -10.87 29.97
C LYS A 292 -10.74 -10.34 30.46
N ILE A 293 -11.75 -10.26 29.61
CA ILE A 293 -13.09 -9.72 29.88
C ILE A 293 -14.13 -10.82 29.64
N ASN A 294 -14.90 -11.14 30.68
CA ASN A 294 -15.94 -12.17 30.59
C ASN A 294 -17.21 -11.64 29.91
N ASP A 295 -17.58 -10.41 30.21
CA ASP A 295 -18.77 -9.75 29.65
C ASP A 295 -18.39 -8.32 29.19
N LEU A 296 -18.58 -8.04 27.92
CA LEU A 296 -18.29 -6.71 27.35
C LEU A 296 -19.16 -5.59 27.93
N ASN A 297 -20.31 -5.93 28.54
CA ASN A 297 -21.15 -4.98 29.25
C ASN A 297 -20.50 -4.42 30.55
N GLU A 298 -19.49 -5.10 31.07
CA GLU A 298 -18.69 -4.62 32.20
C GLU A 298 -17.80 -3.44 31.84
N ILE A 299 -17.56 -3.16 30.55
CA ILE A 299 -16.76 -2.04 30.11
C ILE A 299 -17.46 -0.72 30.43
N LYS A 300 -16.81 0.11 31.25
CA LYS A 300 -17.26 1.46 31.57
C LYS A 300 -16.72 2.46 30.55
N SER A 301 -15.42 2.45 30.27
CA SER A 301 -14.75 3.34 29.34
C SER A 301 -13.48 2.72 28.79
N ILE A 302 -13.03 3.20 27.64
CA ILE A 302 -11.78 2.81 27.00
C ILE A 302 -11.03 4.10 26.63
N ILE A 303 -9.79 4.22 27.09
CA ILE A 303 -8.93 5.37 26.81
C ILE A 303 -7.68 4.88 26.09
N CYS A 304 -7.40 5.44 24.91
CA CYS A 304 -6.26 5.07 24.07
C CYS A 304 -5.18 6.15 24.11
N LYS A 305 -3.92 5.73 24.16
CA LYS A 305 -2.78 6.64 23.97
C LYS A 305 -2.40 6.68 22.49
N VAL A 306 -2.33 7.90 21.92
CA VAL A 306 -2.20 8.08 20.48
C VAL A 306 -1.15 9.13 20.11
N GLY A 307 -0.56 8.98 18.93
CA GLY A 307 0.27 10.00 18.31
C GLY A 307 -0.58 11.14 17.74
N GLU A 308 -0.21 12.39 18.00
CA GLU A 308 -0.95 13.58 17.56
C GLU A 308 -1.22 13.57 16.04
N GLY A 309 -0.24 13.18 15.24
CA GLY A 309 -0.37 13.15 13.78
C GLY A 309 -1.40 12.17 13.22
N THR A 310 -1.93 11.26 14.04
CA THR A 310 -2.97 10.30 13.64
C THR A 310 -4.39 10.80 13.91
N VAL A 311 -4.53 11.82 14.76
CA VAL A 311 -5.83 12.25 15.33
C VAL A 311 -6.81 12.69 14.24
N HIS A 312 -6.38 13.55 13.34
CA HIS A 312 -7.26 14.11 12.31
C HIS A 312 -7.81 13.07 11.33
N ARG A 313 -7.14 11.94 11.15
CA ARG A 313 -7.57 10.88 10.22
C ARG A 313 -8.39 9.79 10.89
N LEU A 314 -8.01 9.42 12.12
CA LEU A 314 -8.48 8.18 12.75
C LEU A 314 -9.39 8.42 13.94
N TRP A 315 -9.38 9.60 14.54
CA TRP A 315 -10.05 9.91 15.77
C TRP A 315 -11.07 11.05 15.68
N GLU A 316 -10.87 12.00 14.76
CA GLU A 316 -11.72 13.18 14.67
C GLU A 316 -12.49 13.30 13.34
N PRO A 317 -13.71 13.80 13.36
CA PRO A 317 -14.54 14.11 14.54
C PRO A 317 -14.92 12.83 15.31
N LEU A 318 -14.72 12.83 16.63
CA LEU A 318 -14.91 11.62 17.44
C LEU A 318 -16.34 11.06 17.35
N SER A 319 -17.35 11.92 17.26
CA SER A 319 -18.75 11.50 17.09
C SER A 319 -18.97 10.67 15.82
N GLU A 320 -18.33 11.06 14.71
CA GLU A 320 -18.39 10.32 13.44
C GLU A 320 -17.58 9.02 13.50
N LYS A 321 -16.42 9.07 14.14
CA LYS A 321 -15.58 7.86 14.32
C LYS A 321 -16.26 6.81 15.20
N ARG A 322 -17.03 7.22 16.17
CA ARG A 322 -17.86 6.33 17.01
C ARG A 322 -19.08 5.76 16.29
N LYS A 323 -19.50 6.39 15.19
CA LYS A 323 -20.64 5.94 14.37
C LYS A 323 -20.33 6.14 12.89
N PRO A 324 -19.45 5.33 12.29
CA PRO A 324 -19.13 5.42 10.86
C PRO A 324 -20.38 5.27 10.01
N THR A 325 -20.45 6.02 8.92
CA THR A 325 -21.61 6.02 8.00
C THR A 325 -21.51 5.01 6.87
N THR A 326 -20.30 4.55 6.57
CA THR A 326 -20.04 3.55 5.52
C THR A 326 -19.05 2.48 6.01
N PRO A 327 -19.07 1.27 5.43
CA PRO A 327 -18.05 0.26 5.72
C PRO A 327 -16.64 0.76 5.48
N TYR A 328 -16.44 1.56 4.43
CA TYR A 328 -15.12 2.11 4.12
C TYR A 328 -14.64 3.12 5.16
N SER A 329 -15.49 4.03 5.62
CA SER A 329 -15.13 4.99 6.69
C SER A 329 -14.83 4.30 8.01
N ALA A 330 -15.47 3.16 8.28
CA ALA A 330 -15.21 2.34 9.46
C ALA A 330 -13.77 1.80 9.50
N LYS A 331 -13.16 1.53 8.35
CA LYS A 331 -11.77 1.06 8.22
C LYS A 331 -10.73 2.09 8.66
N PHE A 332 -11.12 3.34 8.79
CA PHE A 332 -10.29 4.48 9.25
C PHE A 332 -10.80 5.07 10.57
N SER A 333 -11.60 4.32 11.32
CA SER A 333 -12.09 4.66 12.63
C SER A 333 -11.45 3.77 13.67
N VAL A 334 -10.55 4.29 14.50
CA VAL A 334 -9.98 3.49 15.60
C VAL A 334 -11.04 3.05 16.61
N PRO A 335 -12.01 3.89 17.02
CA PRO A 335 -13.11 3.43 17.88
C PRO A 335 -13.85 2.21 17.32
N PHE A 336 -14.22 2.24 16.05
CA PHE A 336 -14.91 1.11 15.42
C PHE A 336 -14.02 -0.14 15.32
N CYS A 337 -12.76 0.03 14.93
CA CYS A 337 -11.79 -1.07 14.81
C CYS A 337 -11.57 -1.77 16.18
N ILE A 338 -11.43 -1.01 17.26
CA ILE A 338 -11.32 -1.55 18.63
C ILE A 338 -12.60 -2.30 19.02
N ALA A 339 -13.76 -1.71 18.77
CA ALA A 339 -15.05 -2.31 19.11
C ALA A 339 -15.27 -3.65 18.39
N VAL A 340 -14.91 -3.72 17.10
CA VAL A 340 -14.94 -4.95 16.29
C VAL A 340 -13.98 -6.00 16.85
N GLY A 341 -12.77 -5.62 17.20
CA GLY A 341 -11.78 -6.51 17.81
C GLY A 341 -12.23 -7.08 19.15
N LEU A 342 -12.87 -6.27 19.99
CA LEU A 342 -13.45 -6.70 21.26
C LEU A 342 -14.67 -7.61 21.06
N TYR A 343 -15.54 -7.27 20.13
CA TYR A 343 -16.80 -8.01 19.91
C TYR A 343 -16.57 -9.37 19.24
N PHE A 344 -15.81 -9.40 18.13
CA PHE A 344 -15.59 -10.60 17.35
C PHE A 344 -14.29 -11.35 17.67
N GLY A 345 -13.30 -10.71 18.27
CA GLY A 345 -11.94 -11.26 18.40
C GLY A 345 -11.19 -11.33 17.07
N LYS A 346 -11.67 -10.65 16.05
CA LYS A 346 -11.09 -10.56 14.70
C LYS A 346 -11.58 -9.28 14.01
N ALA A 347 -10.93 -8.90 12.91
CA ALA A 347 -11.32 -7.74 12.10
C ALA A 347 -10.94 -7.98 10.63
N GLY A 348 -11.58 -8.95 10.00
CA GLY A 348 -11.46 -9.26 8.58
C GLY A 348 -12.52 -8.53 7.75
N LEU A 349 -12.68 -8.96 6.50
CA LEU A 349 -13.62 -8.33 5.55
C LEU A 349 -15.08 -8.36 6.04
N LEU A 350 -15.49 -9.43 6.71
CA LEU A 350 -16.88 -9.63 7.17
C LEU A 350 -17.24 -8.73 8.36
N GLU A 351 -16.27 -8.16 9.03
CA GLU A 351 -16.46 -7.26 10.16
C GLU A 351 -16.64 -5.79 9.74
N PHE A 352 -16.33 -5.45 8.48
CA PHE A 352 -16.49 -4.09 7.91
C PHE A 352 -17.59 -4.08 6.85
N THR A 353 -18.83 -4.33 7.27
CA THR A 353 -20.00 -4.42 6.38
C THR A 353 -21.09 -3.42 6.79
N GLU A 354 -22.06 -3.21 5.90
CA GLU A 354 -23.26 -2.39 6.19
C GLU A 354 -24.02 -2.89 7.43
N GLU A 355 -24.06 -4.19 7.65
CA GLU A 355 -24.68 -4.79 8.83
C GLU A 355 -23.92 -4.39 10.10
N GLN A 356 -22.60 -4.53 10.11
CA GLN A 356 -21.80 -4.32 11.31
C GLN A 356 -21.67 -2.86 11.72
N ILE A 357 -21.66 -1.91 10.79
CA ILE A 357 -21.67 -0.48 11.14
C ILE A 357 -22.99 -0.03 11.78
N LYS A 358 -24.04 -0.83 11.68
CA LYS A 358 -25.35 -0.61 12.31
C LYS A 358 -25.58 -1.49 13.54
N ASN A 359 -24.64 -2.36 13.88
CA ASN A 359 -24.74 -3.28 15.02
C ASN A 359 -24.73 -2.48 16.34
N ARG A 360 -25.83 -2.55 17.09
CA ARG A 360 -26.01 -1.76 18.31
C ARG A 360 -25.00 -2.09 19.40
N GLU A 361 -24.59 -3.34 19.53
CA GLU A 361 -23.61 -3.76 20.54
C GLU A 361 -22.23 -3.19 20.22
N ILE A 362 -21.83 -3.23 18.95
CA ILE A 362 -20.57 -2.62 18.48
C ILE A 362 -20.61 -1.10 18.68
N LEU A 363 -21.70 -0.43 18.31
CA LEU A 363 -21.85 1.02 18.47
C LEU A 363 -21.88 1.42 19.95
N ASN A 364 -22.43 0.59 20.82
CA ASN A 364 -22.38 0.83 22.27
C ASN A 364 -20.93 0.80 22.79
N ILE A 365 -20.11 -0.14 22.35
CA ILE A 365 -18.68 -0.17 22.69
C ILE A 365 -17.97 1.08 22.12
N CYS A 366 -18.21 1.44 20.87
CA CYS A 366 -17.64 2.65 20.25
C CYS A 366 -17.91 3.91 21.07
N SER A 367 -19.13 4.05 21.64
CA SER A 367 -19.53 5.21 22.43
C SER A 367 -18.70 5.42 23.71
N LYS A 368 -18.02 4.38 24.17
CA LYS A 368 -17.19 4.38 25.39
C LYS A 368 -15.72 4.66 25.12
N ILE A 369 -15.31 4.78 23.84
CA ILE A 369 -13.93 4.91 23.43
C ILE A 369 -13.56 6.38 23.25
N SER A 370 -12.43 6.76 23.84
CA SER A 370 -11.80 8.08 23.71
C SER A 370 -10.28 7.93 23.61
N TYR A 371 -9.59 9.05 23.42
CA TYR A 371 -8.14 9.06 23.31
C TYR A 371 -7.51 10.20 24.11
N GLU A 372 -6.24 10.03 24.39
CA GLU A 372 -5.33 11.05 24.91
C GLU A 372 -4.07 11.07 24.04
N ILE A 373 -3.57 12.26 23.73
CA ILE A 373 -2.33 12.42 22.98
C ILE A 373 -1.15 12.06 23.89
N ASP A 374 -0.29 11.15 23.41
CA ASP A 374 0.96 10.83 24.05
C ASP A 374 2.10 11.58 23.36
N PRO A 375 2.73 12.57 24.02
CA PRO A 375 3.84 13.33 23.47
C PRO A 375 5.08 12.48 23.12
N GLN A 376 5.20 11.29 23.69
CA GLN A 376 6.32 10.37 23.48
C GLN A 376 6.02 9.33 22.40
N ASN A 377 4.85 9.39 21.76
CA ASN A 377 4.50 8.47 20.68
C ASN A 377 5.46 8.61 19.51
N GLU A 378 5.93 7.50 18.97
CA GLU A 378 6.95 7.45 17.91
C GLU A 378 6.44 7.73 16.50
N TYR A 379 5.11 7.92 16.31
CA TYR A 379 4.56 8.25 14.99
C TYR A 379 5.26 9.47 14.37
N PRO A 380 5.64 9.47 13.08
CA PRO A 380 5.36 8.45 12.06
C PRO A 380 6.43 7.35 11.90
N LYS A 381 7.47 7.35 12.71
CA LYS A 381 8.57 6.37 12.59
C LYS A 381 8.12 4.94 12.91
N ASN A 382 7.16 4.82 13.82
CA ASN A 382 6.60 3.54 14.25
C ASN A 382 5.10 3.70 14.49
N TYR A 383 4.34 2.62 14.27
CA TYR A 383 2.91 2.55 14.52
C TYR A 383 2.66 1.61 15.69
N SER A 384 2.32 2.17 16.83
CA SER A 384 2.02 1.44 18.06
C SER A 384 0.56 1.61 18.48
N GLY A 385 0.09 0.76 19.37
CA GLY A 385 -1.21 0.85 20.00
C GLY A 385 -1.11 0.68 21.51
N GLU A 386 -1.91 1.46 22.26
CA GLU A 386 -2.12 1.31 23.68
C GLU A 386 -3.56 1.59 24.02
N ILE A 387 -4.20 0.64 24.70
CA ILE A 387 -5.56 0.79 25.20
C ILE A 387 -5.62 0.54 26.71
N ASN A 388 -6.44 1.33 27.40
CA ASN A 388 -6.74 1.19 28.82
C ASN A 388 -8.25 1.03 28.97
N ILE A 389 -8.69 -0.17 29.33
CA ILE A 389 -10.11 -0.49 29.53
C ILE A 389 -10.42 -0.42 31.01
N ILE A 390 -11.35 0.43 31.37
CA ILE A 390 -11.84 0.59 32.75
C ILE A 390 -13.16 -0.16 32.85
N LEU A 391 -13.22 -1.17 33.72
CA LEU A 391 -14.43 -1.92 34.00
C LEU A 391 -15.29 -1.24 35.08
N ARG A 392 -16.57 -1.59 35.16
CA ARG A 392 -17.51 -1.03 36.16
C ARG A 392 -17.09 -1.27 37.60
N ASN A 393 -16.36 -2.35 37.86
CA ASN A 393 -15.79 -2.66 39.18
C ASN A 393 -14.46 -1.92 39.46
N SER A 394 -14.11 -0.95 38.63
CA SER A 394 -12.85 -0.17 38.66
C SER A 394 -11.57 -0.93 38.33
N ARG A 395 -11.65 -2.20 37.92
CA ARG A 395 -10.50 -2.93 37.39
C ARG A 395 -10.08 -2.31 36.07
N VAL A 396 -8.77 -2.15 35.87
CA VAL A 396 -8.18 -1.62 34.64
C VAL A 396 -7.47 -2.75 33.90
N ILE A 397 -7.73 -2.88 32.59
CA ILE A 397 -7.02 -3.77 31.69
C ILE A 397 -6.25 -2.90 30.72
N GLN A 398 -4.92 -2.98 30.78
CA GLN A 398 -4.02 -2.30 29.87
C GLN A 398 -3.43 -3.29 28.89
N GLU A 399 -3.48 -2.96 27.60
CA GLU A 399 -2.82 -3.71 26.52
C GLU A 399 -2.02 -2.77 25.64
N THR A 400 -0.87 -3.27 25.19
CA THR A 400 0.02 -2.55 24.29
C THR A 400 0.41 -3.44 23.10
N GLN A 401 0.61 -2.80 21.96
CA GLN A 401 1.21 -3.41 20.77
C GLN A 401 2.29 -2.45 20.27
N PRO A 402 3.58 -2.79 20.45
CA PRO A 402 4.69 -1.87 20.19
C PRO A 402 4.94 -1.54 18.73
N GLY A 403 4.39 -2.31 17.80
CA GLY A 403 4.56 -2.12 16.37
C GLY A 403 3.58 -2.94 15.55
N LEU A 404 3.67 -2.83 14.22
CA LEU A 404 2.80 -3.57 13.31
C LEU A 404 3.10 -5.07 13.34
N ARG A 405 2.08 -5.88 13.60
CA ARG A 405 2.14 -7.32 13.36
C ARG A 405 2.00 -7.59 11.86
N GLY A 406 2.78 -8.53 11.35
CA GLY A 406 2.97 -8.76 9.91
C GLY A 406 4.06 -7.88 9.29
N GLY A 407 4.72 -7.03 10.08
CA GLY A 407 5.80 -6.16 9.68
C GLY A 407 7.19 -6.64 10.07
N LYS A 408 8.17 -5.76 9.96
CA LYS A 408 9.60 -6.09 10.19
C LYS A 408 9.88 -6.56 11.62
N LEU A 409 9.34 -5.87 12.62
CA LEU A 409 9.63 -6.13 14.04
C LEU A 409 8.77 -7.27 14.62
N PHE A 410 7.57 -7.48 14.07
CA PHE A 410 6.61 -8.49 14.50
C PHE A 410 6.05 -9.24 13.28
N PRO A 411 6.89 -10.06 12.61
CA PRO A 411 6.52 -10.76 11.38
C PRO A 411 5.42 -11.81 11.58
#